data_cc0f7a8ce86f55470be39707897f439f
#
_entry.id   cc0f7a8ce86f55470be39707897f439f
#
_cell.length_a   1.000
_cell.length_b   1.000
_cell.length_c   1.000
_cell.angle_alpha   90.00
_cell.angle_beta   90.00
_cell.angle_gamma   90.00
#
_symmetry.space_group_name_H-M   'P 1'
#
loop_
_entity.id
_entity.type
_entity.pdbx_description
1 polymer ?
#
loop_
_entity_poly.entity_id
_entity_poly.type
_entity_poly.pdbx_seq_one_letter_code
_entity_poly.pdbx_strand_id
1 'polypeptide(L)'
;MLNWLTNLSISKKLITAFLFVGIIPFTVLGITALDSATQALEQQSFNQLEAVRGIKKAQIEGYFQSTQDDMDVLRETSGTIRQEAMNKLVAVRDNKKNAIQLYFDTVRDQVITTAENPMIINGMRDFSAIFGDFAAENGFTAAKLKAARQQLATYYSNDFSNEYNSQNGNAPDTEYMLKFDNDSVALQHAYISNNPHPLGSKEQLDHPGDDSYYSNIHQSFHPSMRTFLQKFGYYDIFLVDIDSGDIVYSVFKELDYSTSLIDGPYADTNFGQVFRDAAQLERGEVAFVDFAQYRPSYEAPASFIASPIFEGDKATGVLIFQLPLDRITNVMSERAGLGGTGETYLVGQDHLMRSDSYLDPVNHTVIASFRNPELGNARTEAVDLALAGESGTKVIIDYNGNPVLSAYSPYNVLGLEWALLSEINVAEAFVPHVEGAEKDYYNNYIEKYG
;
A
#
# COMPACT_ATOMS: atom_id res chain seq x y z
N MET A 1 107.73 46.50 4.33
CA MET A 1 106.72 47.37 4.95
C MET A 1 106.86 47.52 6.49
N LEU A 2 108.11 47.62 7.06
CA LEU A 2 108.28 47.79 8.51
C LEU A 2 109.28 48.90 8.85
N ASN A 3 109.62 49.78 7.92
CA ASN A 3 110.62 50.82 8.14
C ASN A 3 110.18 52.03 9.00
N TRP A 4 108.88 52.11 9.37
CA TRP A 4 108.34 53.15 10.26
C TRP A 4 108.56 52.78 11.74
N LEU A 5 108.68 51.50 12.08
CA LEU A 5 108.95 51.01 13.41
C LEU A 5 110.38 51.25 13.88
N THR A 6 111.39 51.37 12.99
CA THR A 6 112.79 51.62 13.33
C THR A 6 113.06 53.02 13.82
N ASN A 7 112.27 54.05 13.41
CA ASN A 7 112.42 55.45 13.77
C ASN A 7 111.56 55.90 14.97
N LEU A 8 110.86 55.02 15.65
CA LEU A 8 110.09 55.29 16.87
C LEU A 8 110.98 55.32 18.09
N SER A 9 110.71 56.19 19.10
CA SER A 9 111.35 56.14 20.40
C SER A 9 111.08 54.81 21.11
N ILE A 10 111.96 54.38 22.00
CA ILE A 10 111.84 53.06 22.71
C ILE A 10 110.48 52.94 23.38
N SER A 11 109.97 54.02 23.99
CA SER A 11 108.63 54.04 24.60
C SER A 11 107.52 53.70 23.62
N LYS A 12 107.55 54.29 22.43
CA LYS A 12 106.54 54.08 21.36
C LYS A 12 106.67 52.66 20.77
N LYS A 13 107.87 52.11 20.65
CA LYS A 13 108.06 50.69 20.23
C LYS A 13 107.47 49.73 21.22
N LEU A 14 107.69 49.96 22.49
CA LEU A 14 107.11 49.13 23.56
C LEU A 14 105.58 49.23 23.60
N ILE A 15 104.97 50.38 23.48
CA ILE A 15 103.52 50.54 23.44
C ILE A 15 102.95 49.92 22.19
N THR A 16 103.59 50.05 21.02
CA THR A 16 103.15 49.38 19.78
C THR A 16 103.22 47.86 19.90
N ALA A 17 104.33 47.32 20.45
CA ALA A 17 104.44 45.88 20.66
C ALA A 17 103.42 45.34 21.67
N PHE A 18 103.17 46.12 22.72
CA PHE A 18 102.16 45.75 23.72
C PHE A 18 100.75 45.81 23.11
N LEU A 19 100.45 46.78 22.30
CA LEU A 19 99.17 46.81 21.56
C LEU A 19 99.04 45.70 20.56
N PHE A 20 100.11 45.34 19.82
CA PHE A 20 100.09 44.22 18.89
C PHE A 20 99.91 42.85 19.60
N VAL A 21 100.63 42.62 20.69
CA VAL A 21 100.63 41.35 21.42
C VAL A 21 99.38 41.22 22.31
N GLY A 22 98.85 42.36 22.81
CA GLY A 22 97.65 42.34 23.65
C GLY A 22 96.34 42.43 22.90
N ILE A 23 96.21 43.47 22.03
CA ILE A 23 94.93 43.77 21.39
C ILE A 23 94.55 42.78 20.27
N ILE A 24 95.55 42.44 19.42
CA ILE A 24 95.29 41.58 18.23
C ILE A 24 94.76 40.19 18.67
N PRO A 25 95.43 39.46 19.59
CA PRO A 25 94.97 38.16 19.98
C PRO A 25 93.57 38.21 20.69
N PHE A 26 93.35 39.25 21.51
CA PHE A 26 92.01 39.40 22.17
C PHE A 26 90.94 39.80 21.16
N THR A 27 91.27 40.63 20.13
CA THR A 27 90.32 40.95 19.09
C THR A 27 90.01 39.72 18.24
N VAL A 28 90.96 38.94 17.88
CA VAL A 28 90.78 37.69 17.11
C VAL A 28 89.97 36.72 17.94
N LEU A 29 90.32 36.52 19.24
CA LEU A 29 89.53 35.64 20.15
C LEU A 29 88.11 36.17 20.30
N GLY A 30 87.92 37.47 20.46
CA GLY A 30 86.58 38.06 20.57
C GLY A 30 85.75 37.84 19.29
N ILE A 31 86.31 38.04 18.10
CA ILE A 31 85.59 37.79 16.84
C ILE A 31 85.29 36.35 16.65
N THR A 32 86.19 35.42 16.90
CA THR A 32 85.98 34.00 16.76
C THR A 32 84.96 33.47 17.82
N ALA A 33 85.01 33.98 19.04
CA ALA A 33 84.00 33.63 20.07
C ALA A 33 82.62 34.16 19.69
N LEU A 34 82.55 35.39 19.15
CA LEU A 34 81.26 35.97 18.68
C LEU A 34 80.69 35.17 17.49
N ASP A 35 81.56 34.82 16.54
CA ASP A 35 81.11 34.01 15.36
C ASP A 35 80.67 32.61 15.79
N SER A 36 81.43 31.94 16.65
CA SER A 36 81.03 30.65 17.21
C SER A 36 79.70 30.69 18.05
N ALA A 37 79.52 31.75 18.82
CA ALA A 37 78.30 32.00 19.56
C ALA A 37 77.13 32.25 18.64
N THR A 38 77.31 33.05 17.58
CA THR A 38 76.26 33.30 16.59
C THR A 38 75.88 32.00 15.86
N GLN A 39 76.86 31.24 15.37
CA GLN A 39 76.60 29.95 14.71
C GLN A 39 75.92 28.95 15.64
N ALA A 40 76.30 28.91 16.92
CA ALA A 40 75.64 28.03 17.88
C ALA A 40 74.18 28.44 18.15
N LEU A 41 73.90 29.78 18.21
CA LEU A 41 72.53 30.27 18.38
C LEU A 41 71.69 30.05 17.12
N GLU A 42 72.24 30.28 15.93
CA GLU A 42 71.57 29.95 14.68
C GLU A 42 71.21 28.44 14.59
N GLN A 43 72.22 27.59 14.86
CA GLN A 43 71.99 26.16 14.86
C GLN A 43 70.93 25.71 15.89
N GLN A 44 70.98 26.31 17.07
CA GLN A 44 69.95 26.04 18.11
C GLN A 44 68.54 26.50 17.66
N SER A 45 68.47 27.67 17.06
CA SER A 45 67.20 28.23 16.52
C SER A 45 66.66 27.34 15.39
N PHE A 46 67.50 26.94 14.46
CA PHE A 46 67.13 25.98 13.40
C PHE A 46 66.65 24.65 13.96
N ASN A 47 67.34 24.09 14.92
CA ASN A 47 66.92 22.82 15.58
C ASN A 47 65.60 22.95 16.31
N GLN A 48 65.33 24.12 16.98
CA GLN A 48 64.05 24.39 17.60
C GLN A 48 62.90 24.54 16.58
N LEU A 49 63.14 25.26 15.48
CA LEU A 49 62.17 25.39 14.39
C LEU A 49 61.86 24.03 13.73
N GLU A 50 62.88 23.21 13.52
CA GLU A 50 62.69 21.90 12.94
C GLU A 50 61.92 20.95 13.89
N ALA A 51 62.19 21.03 15.20
CA ALA A 51 61.44 20.28 16.22
C ALA A 51 59.97 20.76 16.26
N VAL A 52 59.70 22.07 16.26
CA VAL A 52 58.35 22.62 16.20
C VAL A 52 57.64 22.23 14.90
N ARG A 53 58.35 22.28 13.75
CA ARG A 53 57.80 21.81 12.47
C ARG A 53 57.42 20.35 12.53
N GLY A 54 58.29 19.49 13.11
CA GLY A 54 58.00 18.06 13.29
C GLY A 54 56.77 17.80 14.17
N ILE A 55 56.65 18.52 15.30
CA ILE A 55 55.49 18.42 16.19
C ILE A 55 54.21 18.87 15.49
N LYS A 56 54.25 20.05 14.77
CA LYS A 56 53.09 20.56 14.04
C LYS A 56 52.68 19.65 12.88
N LYS A 57 53.66 19.08 12.16
CA LYS A 57 53.37 18.09 11.12
C LYS A 57 52.64 16.85 11.71
N ALA A 58 53.17 16.29 12.79
CA ALA A 58 52.58 15.14 13.46
C ALA A 58 51.17 15.44 14.02
N GLN A 59 50.95 16.67 14.55
CA GLN A 59 49.62 17.09 15.01
C GLN A 59 48.62 17.21 13.86
N ILE A 60 49.06 17.78 12.72
CA ILE A 60 48.22 17.89 11.52
C ILE A 60 47.89 16.51 10.94
N GLU A 61 48.89 15.64 10.81
CA GLU A 61 48.70 14.28 10.32
C GLU A 61 47.77 13.49 11.25
N GLY A 62 47.91 13.58 12.57
CA GLY A 62 47.03 12.97 13.55
C GLY A 62 45.59 13.50 13.48
N TYR A 63 45.44 14.82 13.25
CA TYR A 63 44.11 15.43 13.06
C TYR A 63 43.40 14.87 11.80
N PHE A 64 44.11 14.81 10.66
CA PHE A 64 43.55 14.26 9.44
C PHE A 64 43.21 12.76 9.58
N GLN A 65 44.06 11.98 10.23
CA GLN A 65 43.80 10.55 10.50
C GLN A 65 42.58 10.37 11.38
N SER A 66 42.47 11.11 12.49
CA SER A 66 41.30 11.08 13.36
C SER A 66 40.02 11.47 12.61
N THR A 67 40.07 12.52 11.76
CA THR A 67 38.92 12.93 10.96
C THR A 67 38.53 11.86 9.93
N GLN A 68 39.49 11.16 9.35
CA GLN A 68 39.22 10.06 8.43
C GLN A 68 38.59 8.89 9.14
N ASP A 69 39.11 8.52 10.32
CA ASP A 69 38.54 7.45 11.16
C ASP A 69 37.09 7.78 11.58
N ASP A 70 36.83 9.03 11.99
CA ASP A 70 35.49 9.52 12.32
C ASP A 70 34.52 9.42 11.11
N MET A 71 34.99 9.79 9.92
CA MET A 71 34.22 9.67 8.67
C MET A 71 33.92 8.22 8.29
N ASP A 72 34.86 7.30 8.51
CA ASP A 72 34.66 5.86 8.26
C ASP A 72 33.63 5.27 9.23
N VAL A 73 33.68 5.64 10.51
CA VAL A 73 32.68 5.25 11.52
C VAL A 73 31.30 5.79 11.14
N LEU A 74 31.18 7.05 10.75
CA LEU A 74 29.91 7.65 10.29
C LEU A 74 29.35 6.93 9.07
N ARG A 75 30.21 6.59 8.10
CA ARG A 75 29.80 5.84 6.91
C ARG A 75 29.28 4.44 7.24
N GLU A 76 29.96 3.73 8.12
CA GLU A 76 29.56 2.37 8.57
C GLU A 76 28.25 2.43 9.36
N THR A 77 28.12 3.37 10.29
CA THR A 77 26.91 3.58 11.10
C THR A 77 25.73 3.93 10.21
N SER A 78 25.89 4.86 9.26
CA SER A 78 24.86 5.21 8.29
C SER A 78 24.44 4.04 7.41
N GLY A 79 25.41 3.19 6.99
CA GLY A 79 25.14 1.96 6.25
C GLY A 79 24.30 0.96 7.06
N THR A 80 24.62 0.79 8.34
CA THR A 80 23.89 -0.09 9.26
C THR A 80 22.45 0.39 9.48
N ILE A 81 22.25 1.66 9.79
CA ILE A 81 20.91 2.26 9.97
C ILE A 81 20.05 2.05 8.71
N ARG A 82 20.64 2.32 7.54
CA ARG A 82 19.95 2.11 6.26
C ARG A 82 19.53 0.64 6.07
N GLN A 83 20.43 -0.29 6.35
CA GLN A 83 20.14 -1.72 6.22
C GLN A 83 19.08 -2.19 7.20
N GLU A 84 19.11 -1.72 8.43
CA GLU A 84 18.09 -2.02 9.46
C GLU A 84 16.72 -1.48 9.05
N ALA A 85 16.65 -0.25 8.54
CA ALA A 85 15.39 0.32 8.04
C ALA A 85 14.81 -0.50 6.86
N MET A 86 15.67 -0.92 5.92
CA MET A 86 15.27 -1.79 4.81
C MET A 86 14.75 -3.15 5.32
N ASN A 87 15.49 -3.79 6.22
CA ASN A 87 15.10 -5.10 6.76
C ASN A 87 13.77 -5.03 7.53
N LYS A 88 13.58 -3.97 8.31
CA LYS A 88 12.34 -3.71 9.03
C LYS A 88 11.15 -3.55 8.07
N LEU A 89 11.32 -2.77 7.02
CA LEU A 89 10.26 -2.53 6.05
C LEU A 89 9.91 -3.79 5.24
N VAL A 90 10.92 -4.59 4.87
CA VAL A 90 10.72 -5.92 4.26
C VAL A 90 9.94 -6.83 5.20
N ALA A 91 10.28 -6.87 6.49
CA ALA A 91 9.57 -7.69 7.47
C ALA A 91 8.09 -7.26 7.61
N VAL A 92 7.81 -5.94 7.59
CA VAL A 92 6.44 -5.43 7.59
C VAL A 92 5.69 -5.87 6.33
N ARG A 93 6.28 -5.68 5.14
CA ARG A 93 5.70 -6.13 3.86
C ARG A 93 5.39 -7.63 3.88
N ASP A 94 6.31 -8.46 4.33
CA ASP A 94 6.14 -9.92 4.33
C ASP A 94 5.08 -10.36 5.35
N ASN A 95 4.99 -9.71 6.50
CA ASN A 95 3.91 -9.93 7.47
C ASN A 95 2.55 -9.56 6.87
N LYS A 96 2.45 -8.44 6.15
CA LYS A 96 1.22 -8.05 5.44
C LYS A 96 0.87 -9.03 4.34
N LYS A 97 1.86 -9.48 3.56
CA LYS A 97 1.69 -10.52 2.54
C LYS A 97 1.06 -11.78 3.14
N ASN A 98 1.58 -12.26 4.26
CA ASN A 98 1.06 -13.44 4.94
C ASN A 98 -0.37 -13.22 5.49
N ALA A 99 -0.64 -12.04 6.04
CA ALA A 99 -1.96 -11.73 6.59
C ALA A 99 -3.03 -11.66 5.50
N ILE A 100 -2.73 -11.03 4.36
CA ILE A 100 -3.68 -10.94 3.24
C ILE A 100 -3.83 -12.30 2.53
N GLN A 101 -2.78 -13.12 2.47
CA GLN A 101 -2.85 -14.49 1.97
C GLN A 101 -3.81 -15.33 2.81
N LEU A 102 -3.67 -15.28 4.14
CA LEU A 102 -4.58 -16.00 5.05
C LEU A 102 -6.04 -15.56 4.88
N TYR A 103 -6.28 -14.28 4.64
CA TYR A 103 -7.62 -13.77 4.36
C TYR A 103 -8.20 -14.41 3.09
N PHE A 104 -7.48 -14.38 1.95
CA PHE A 104 -7.96 -14.95 0.71
C PHE A 104 -8.07 -16.49 0.73
N ASP A 105 -7.16 -17.18 1.41
CA ASP A 105 -7.27 -18.61 1.64
C ASP A 105 -8.53 -18.95 2.45
N THR A 106 -8.83 -18.16 3.50
CA THR A 106 -10.06 -18.32 4.30
C THR A 106 -11.31 -18.09 3.45
N VAL A 107 -11.32 -17.05 2.63
CA VAL A 107 -12.45 -16.74 1.72
C VAL A 107 -12.66 -17.89 0.72
N ARG A 108 -11.59 -18.35 0.08
CA ARG A 108 -11.62 -19.49 -0.85
C ARG A 108 -12.25 -20.73 -0.17
N ASP A 109 -11.73 -21.10 0.99
CA ASP A 109 -12.18 -22.29 1.71
C ASP A 109 -13.65 -22.15 2.17
N GLN A 110 -14.09 -20.94 2.51
CA GLN A 110 -15.50 -20.67 2.84
C GLN A 110 -16.41 -20.79 1.63
N VAL A 111 -16.04 -20.29 0.47
CA VAL A 111 -16.83 -20.41 -0.77
C VAL A 111 -16.98 -21.87 -1.13
N ILE A 112 -15.89 -22.65 -1.16
CA ILE A 112 -15.91 -24.08 -1.48
C ILE A 112 -16.80 -24.85 -0.50
N THR A 113 -16.54 -24.72 0.79
CA THR A 113 -17.31 -25.46 1.81
C THR A 113 -18.79 -25.08 1.86
N THR A 114 -19.12 -23.83 1.52
CA THR A 114 -20.49 -23.35 1.43
C THR A 114 -21.17 -23.92 0.17
N ALA A 115 -20.51 -23.95 -0.98
CA ALA A 115 -21.03 -24.54 -2.22
C ALA A 115 -21.33 -26.05 -2.07
N GLU A 116 -20.56 -26.75 -1.24
CA GLU A 116 -20.73 -28.18 -0.94
C GLU A 116 -21.72 -28.44 0.22
N ASN A 117 -22.23 -27.39 0.86
CA ASN A 117 -23.19 -27.57 1.98
C ASN A 117 -24.55 -28.07 1.46
N PRO A 118 -25.11 -29.15 2.03
CA PRO A 118 -26.42 -29.67 1.63
C PRO A 118 -27.56 -28.64 1.66
N MET A 119 -27.53 -27.65 2.56
CA MET A 119 -28.50 -26.56 2.59
C MET A 119 -28.41 -25.71 1.31
N ILE A 120 -27.21 -25.42 0.85
CA ILE A 120 -26.99 -24.64 -0.37
C ILE A 120 -27.36 -25.42 -1.62
N ILE A 121 -26.95 -26.70 -1.70
CA ILE A 121 -27.31 -27.60 -2.82
C ILE A 121 -28.84 -27.73 -2.94
N ASN A 122 -29.53 -27.97 -1.82
CA ASN A 122 -31.00 -28.04 -1.81
C ASN A 122 -31.62 -26.67 -2.14
N GLY A 123 -31.12 -25.59 -1.56
CA GLY A 123 -31.56 -24.22 -1.87
C GLY A 123 -31.43 -23.90 -3.35
N MET A 124 -30.26 -24.19 -3.96
CA MET A 124 -30.02 -23.99 -5.38
C MET A 124 -31.05 -24.73 -6.24
N ARG A 125 -31.23 -26.06 -5.99
CA ARG A 125 -32.21 -26.86 -6.70
C ARG A 125 -33.64 -26.31 -6.53
N ASP A 126 -34.04 -26.03 -5.29
CA ASP A 126 -35.40 -25.64 -4.97
C ASP A 126 -35.72 -24.23 -5.53
N PHE A 127 -34.81 -23.25 -5.43
CA PHE A 127 -34.99 -21.92 -6.04
C PHE A 127 -35.02 -21.99 -7.57
N SER A 128 -34.10 -22.72 -8.22
CA SER A 128 -34.10 -22.88 -9.68
C SER A 128 -35.42 -23.50 -10.19
N ALA A 129 -35.93 -24.48 -9.49
CA ALA A 129 -37.13 -25.17 -9.91
C ALA A 129 -38.40 -24.31 -9.93
N ILE A 130 -38.47 -23.28 -9.06
CA ILE A 130 -39.69 -22.46 -8.85
C ILE A 130 -39.51 -21.01 -9.27
N PHE A 131 -38.32 -20.59 -9.69
CA PHE A 131 -38.01 -19.22 -10.04
C PHE A 131 -38.95 -18.66 -11.12
N GLY A 132 -39.14 -19.41 -12.22
CA GLY A 132 -40.02 -19.04 -13.32
C GLY A 132 -41.54 -19.20 -13.03
N ASP A 133 -41.93 -19.71 -11.89
CA ASP A 133 -43.34 -19.89 -11.49
C ASP A 133 -43.83 -18.74 -10.57
N PHE A 134 -42.96 -17.90 -10.03
CA PHE A 134 -43.28 -16.88 -9.03
C PHE A 134 -44.38 -15.90 -9.48
N ALA A 135 -44.28 -15.39 -10.71
CA ALA A 135 -45.27 -14.48 -11.25
C ALA A 135 -46.63 -15.14 -11.43
N ALA A 136 -46.68 -16.40 -11.89
CA ALA A 136 -47.90 -17.17 -12.09
C ALA A 136 -48.57 -17.53 -10.75
N GLU A 137 -47.82 -18.04 -9.78
CA GLU A 137 -48.33 -18.39 -8.43
C GLU A 137 -48.92 -17.17 -7.73
N ASN A 138 -48.35 -15.99 -7.87
CA ASN A 138 -48.86 -14.75 -7.30
C ASN A 138 -49.90 -14.03 -8.16
N GLY A 139 -50.38 -14.72 -9.22
CA GLY A 139 -51.42 -14.21 -10.12
C GLY A 139 -51.07 -12.87 -10.78
N PHE A 140 -49.85 -12.75 -11.21
CA PHE A 140 -49.41 -11.57 -11.99
C PHE A 140 -49.97 -11.62 -13.40
N THR A 141 -51.10 -10.95 -13.60
CA THR A 141 -51.66 -10.67 -14.93
C THR A 141 -50.83 -9.62 -15.65
N ALA A 142 -51.03 -9.44 -16.98
CA ALA A 142 -50.40 -8.37 -17.75
C ALA A 142 -50.57 -6.99 -17.12
N ALA A 143 -51.76 -6.72 -16.51
CA ALA A 143 -52.03 -5.45 -15.84
C ALA A 143 -51.23 -5.31 -14.53
N LYS A 144 -51.12 -6.38 -13.71
CA LYS A 144 -50.29 -6.38 -12.49
C LYS A 144 -48.80 -6.21 -12.82
N LEU A 145 -48.28 -6.94 -13.84
CA LEU A 145 -46.90 -6.80 -14.32
C LEU A 145 -46.60 -5.37 -14.79
N LYS A 146 -47.52 -4.74 -15.53
CA LYS A 146 -47.38 -3.34 -15.92
C LYS A 146 -47.29 -2.42 -14.70
N ALA A 147 -48.17 -2.63 -13.69
CA ALA A 147 -48.13 -1.85 -12.45
C ALA A 147 -46.82 -2.06 -11.68
N ALA A 148 -46.35 -3.31 -11.56
CA ALA A 148 -45.10 -3.64 -10.91
C ALA A 148 -43.89 -2.99 -11.61
N ARG A 149 -43.82 -3.02 -12.94
CA ARG A 149 -42.80 -2.27 -13.72
C ARG A 149 -42.82 -0.78 -13.46
N GLN A 150 -44.02 -0.17 -13.33
CA GLN A 150 -44.11 1.26 -12.98
C GLN A 150 -43.60 1.54 -11.56
N GLN A 151 -43.89 0.68 -10.60
CA GLN A 151 -43.43 0.85 -9.23
C GLN A 151 -41.90 0.65 -9.14
N LEU A 152 -41.35 -0.34 -9.84
CA LEU A 152 -39.91 -0.51 -9.97
C LEU A 152 -39.24 0.68 -10.63
N ALA A 153 -39.80 1.18 -11.74
CA ALA A 153 -39.29 2.37 -12.40
C ALA A 153 -39.28 3.58 -11.46
N THR A 154 -40.35 3.75 -10.65
CA THR A 154 -40.44 4.82 -9.64
C THR A 154 -39.38 4.62 -8.54
N TYR A 155 -39.19 3.42 -8.04
CA TYR A 155 -38.17 3.09 -7.04
C TYR A 155 -36.76 3.39 -7.58
N TYR A 156 -36.46 2.94 -8.79
CA TYR A 156 -35.14 3.16 -9.38
C TYR A 156 -34.88 4.62 -9.73
N SER A 157 -35.88 5.37 -10.21
CA SER A 157 -35.70 6.80 -10.52
C SER A 157 -35.68 7.69 -9.29
N ASN A 158 -36.21 7.25 -8.15
CA ASN A 158 -36.24 8.03 -6.91
C ASN A 158 -35.25 7.47 -5.87
N ASP A 159 -35.58 6.35 -5.24
CA ASP A 159 -34.80 5.85 -4.07
C ASP A 159 -33.36 5.52 -4.47
N PHE A 160 -33.18 4.70 -5.51
CA PHE A 160 -31.86 4.33 -5.99
C PHE A 160 -31.11 5.51 -6.61
N SER A 161 -31.77 6.27 -7.51
CA SER A 161 -31.12 7.39 -8.20
C SER A 161 -30.72 8.53 -7.26
N ASN A 162 -31.49 8.80 -6.21
CA ASN A 162 -31.11 9.80 -5.22
C ASN A 162 -29.85 9.39 -4.46
N GLU A 163 -29.78 8.13 -4.01
CA GLU A 163 -28.60 7.60 -3.35
C GLU A 163 -27.40 7.57 -4.31
N TYR A 164 -27.59 7.07 -5.52
CA TYR A 164 -26.56 7.07 -6.55
C TYR A 164 -26.02 8.47 -6.82
N ASN A 165 -26.91 9.46 -6.99
CA ASN A 165 -26.52 10.85 -7.23
C ASN A 165 -25.78 11.46 -6.03
N SER A 166 -26.16 11.11 -4.81
CA SER A 166 -25.48 11.59 -3.60
C SER A 166 -24.02 11.11 -3.54
N GLN A 167 -23.74 9.91 -4.05
CA GLN A 167 -22.42 9.32 -4.06
C GLN A 167 -21.58 9.69 -5.28
N ASN A 168 -22.20 9.87 -6.45
CA ASN A 168 -21.50 10.04 -7.73
C ASN A 168 -21.65 11.44 -8.37
N GLY A 169 -22.56 12.29 -7.86
CA GLY A 169 -22.79 13.64 -8.38
C GLY A 169 -23.54 13.68 -9.71
N ASN A 170 -24.07 12.55 -10.20
CA ASN A 170 -24.86 12.43 -11.43
C ASN A 170 -25.95 11.39 -11.25
N ALA A 171 -26.99 11.43 -12.10
CA ALA A 171 -28.05 10.43 -12.11
C ALA A 171 -27.65 9.21 -12.97
N PRO A 172 -28.00 7.96 -12.56
CA PRO A 172 -27.78 6.78 -13.36
C PRO A 172 -28.76 6.69 -14.53
N ASP A 173 -28.39 5.95 -15.58
CA ASP A 173 -29.37 5.50 -16.58
C ASP A 173 -30.19 4.34 -15.99
N THR A 174 -31.44 4.62 -15.62
CA THR A 174 -32.35 3.64 -15.03
C THR A 174 -33.16 2.87 -16.07
N GLU A 175 -33.26 3.33 -17.30
CA GLU A 175 -34.01 2.66 -18.37
C GLU A 175 -33.34 1.32 -18.77
N TYR A 176 -32.03 1.32 -18.83
CA TYR A 176 -31.26 0.11 -19.09
C TYR A 176 -31.49 -0.97 -18.00
N MET A 177 -31.58 -0.55 -16.74
CA MET A 177 -31.71 -1.44 -15.59
C MET A 177 -33.07 -2.15 -15.49
N LEU A 178 -34.08 -1.71 -16.27
CA LEU A 178 -35.46 -2.27 -16.26
C LEU A 178 -35.71 -3.27 -17.40
N LYS A 179 -34.68 -3.63 -18.17
CA LYS A 179 -34.77 -4.60 -19.26
C LYS A 179 -34.63 -6.04 -18.77
N PHE A 180 -35.63 -6.55 -18.08
CA PHE A 180 -35.70 -7.93 -17.63
C PHE A 180 -37.09 -8.53 -17.81
N ASP A 181 -37.23 -9.85 -17.69
CA ASP A 181 -38.43 -10.63 -17.94
C ASP A 181 -39.53 -10.38 -16.89
N ASN A 182 -40.63 -11.13 -17.00
CA ASN A 182 -41.77 -10.95 -16.13
C ASN A 182 -41.57 -11.54 -14.73
N ASP A 183 -40.81 -12.61 -14.60
CA ASP A 183 -40.55 -13.27 -13.32
C ASP A 183 -39.56 -12.41 -12.52
N SER A 184 -38.51 -11.88 -13.15
CA SER A 184 -37.62 -10.87 -12.57
C SER A 184 -38.38 -9.63 -12.08
N VAL A 185 -39.35 -9.14 -12.88
CA VAL A 185 -40.19 -8.01 -12.47
C VAL A 185 -41.02 -8.33 -11.23
N ALA A 186 -41.63 -9.51 -11.17
CA ALA A 186 -42.47 -9.93 -10.05
C ALA A 186 -41.65 -10.08 -8.77
N LEU A 187 -40.48 -10.73 -8.87
CA LEU A 187 -39.56 -10.94 -7.76
C LEU A 187 -38.95 -9.61 -7.26
N GLN A 188 -38.42 -8.78 -8.14
CA GLN A 188 -37.91 -7.48 -7.74
C GLN A 188 -39.00 -6.58 -7.15
N HIS A 189 -40.23 -6.65 -7.69
CA HIS A 189 -41.33 -5.94 -7.09
C HIS A 189 -41.60 -6.41 -5.66
N ALA A 190 -41.67 -7.70 -5.41
CA ALA A 190 -41.96 -8.25 -4.09
C ALA A 190 -40.82 -7.96 -3.08
N TYR A 191 -39.58 -8.19 -3.47
CA TYR A 191 -38.41 -8.13 -2.58
C TYR A 191 -37.64 -6.81 -2.56
N ILE A 192 -37.87 -5.91 -3.53
CA ILE A 192 -37.20 -4.60 -3.59
C ILE A 192 -38.22 -3.46 -3.46
N SER A 193 -39.06 -3.18 -4.48
CA SER A 193 -39.87 -1.96 -4.47
C SER A 193 -41.07 -2.02 -3.50
N ASN A 194 -41.62 -3.19 -3.24
CA ASN A 194 -42.71 -3.42 -2.25
C ASN A 194 -42.19 -3.89 -0.88
N ASN A 195 -40.88 -4.05 -0.73
CA ASN A 195 -40.24 -4.41 0.53
C ASN A 195 -40.28 -3.21 1.50
N PRO A 196 -40.86 -3.38 2.74
CA PRO A 196 -41.03 -2.24 3.66
C PRO A 196 -39.74 -1.71 4.27
N HIS A 197 -38.65 -2.48 4.19
CA HIS A 197 -37.35 -2.05 4.72
C HIS A 197 -36.71 -1.00 3.80
N PRO A 198 -35.94 -0.04 4.33
CA PRO A 198 -35.32 1.00 3.54
C PRO A 198 -34.28 0.46 2.56
N LEU A 199 -33.88 1.28 1.61
CA LEU A 199 -32.71 1.06 0.76
C LEU A 199 -31.48 0.77 1.63
N GLY A 200 -30.68 -0.24 1.27
CA GLY A 200 -29.54 -0.71 2.06
C GLY A 200 -29.87 -1.61 3.23
N SER A 201 -31.17 -2.03 3.37
CA SER A 201 -31.63 -2.96 4.41
C SER A 201 -32.70 -3.93 3.90
N LYS A 202 -32.71 -4.17 2.59
CA LYS A 202 -33.71 -5.07 1.96
C LYS A 202 -33.55 -6.52 2.39
N GLU A 203 -32.36 -6.91 2.84
CA GLU A 203 -32.04 -8.24 3.38
C GLU A 203 -32.81 -8.57 4.67
N GLN A 204 -33.47 -7.59 5.30
CA GLN A 204 -34.26 -7.85 6.52
C GLN A 204 -35.61 -8.50 6.23
N LEU A 205 -36.06 -8.56 4.97
CA LEU A 205 -37.29 -9.17 4.58
C LEU A 205 -37.14 -10.70 4.44
N ASP A 206 -37.67 -11.45 5.40
CA ASP A 206 -37.68 -12.91 5.33
C ASP A 206 -38.77 -13.43 4.40
N HIS A 207 -39.96 -12.76 4.37
CA HIS A 207 -41.13 -13.17 3.60
C HIS A 207 -41.98 -11.97 3.20
N PRO A 208 -42.34 -11.79 1.92
CA PRO A 208 -43.12 -10.65 1.44
C PRO A 208 -44.64 -10.74 1.76
N GLY A 209 -45.10 -11.84 2.32
CA GLY A 209 -46.51 -12.03 2.73
C GLY A 209 -47.42 -12.62 1.63
N ASP A 210 -46.84 -13.26 0.63
CA ASP A 210 -47.56 -14.05 -0.39
C ASP A 210 -47.58 -15.54 -0.08
N ASP A 211 -48.28 -16.34 -0.88
CA ASP A 211 -48.41 -17.80 -0.67
C ASP A 211 -47.52 -18.62 -1.62
N SER A 212 -46.55 -18.01 -2.30
CA SER A 212 -45.70 -18.70 -3.28
C SER A 212 -44.72 -19.69 -2.63
N TYR A 213 -44.38 -20.73 -3.38
CA TYR A 213 -43.33 -21.66 -2.97
C TYR A 213 -42.00 -20.97 -2.80
N TYR A 214 -41.67 -20.02 -3.67
CA TYR A 214 -40.46 -19.23 -3.59
C TYR A 214 -40.32 -18.51 -2.23
N SER A 215 -41.37 -17.80 -1.81
CA SER A 215 -41.34 -17.04 -0.55
C SER A 215 -41.27 -17.96 0.68
N ASN A 216 -41.91 -19.15 0.63
CA ASN A 216 -41.82 -20.15 1.70
C ASN A 216 -40.40 -20.73 1.84
N ILE A 217 -39.73 -21.04 0.72
CA ILE A 217 -38.31 -21.48 0.73
C ILE A 217 -37.42 -20.33 1.22
N HIS A 218 -37.62 -19.14 0.71
CA HIS A 218 -36.84 -17.94 1.12
C HIS A 218 -36.94 -17.73 2.65
N GLN A 219 -38.13 -17.81 3.24
CA GLN A 219 -38.34 -17.66 4.67
C GLN A 219 -37.53 -18.65 5.53
N SER A 220 -37.36 -19.88 5.04
CA SER A 220 -36.61 -20.91 5.77
C SER A 220 -35.10 -20.83 5.54
N PHE A 221 -34.67 -20.36 4.38
CA PHE A 221 -33.29 -20.32 3.93
C PHE A 221 -32.58 -19.02 4.30
N HIS A 222 -33.25 -17.90 4.07
CA HIS A 222 -32.66 -16.55 4.13
C HIS A 222 -32.09 -16.14 5.49
N PRO A 223 -32.71 -16.43 6.66
CA PRO A 223 -32.18 -16.05 7.96
C PRO A 223 -30.78 -16.64 8.23
N SER A 224 -30.53 -17.87 7.74
CA SER A 224 -29.22 -18.53 7.89
C SER A 224 -28.17 -17.85 7.01
N MET A 225 -28.50 -17.53 5.74
CA MET A 225 -27.60 -16.87 4.81
C MET A 225 -27.30 -15.43 5.22
N ARG A 226 -28.30 -14.68 5.67
CA ARG A 226 -28.12 -13.35 6.25
C ARG A 226 -27.17 -13.38 7.46
N THR A 227 -27.35 -14.35 8.36
CA THR A 227 -26.46 -14.51 9.51
C THR A 227 -25.04 -14.84 9.08
N PHE A 228 -24.86 -15.71 8.10
CA PHE A 228 -23.56 -16.03 7.53
C PHE A 228 -22.88 -14.78 6.94
N LEU A 229 -23.57 -14.07 6.05
CA LEU A 229 -23.10 -12.81 5.46
C LEU A 229 -22.63 -11.81 6.53
N GLN A 230 -23.46 -11.55 7.54
CA GLN A 230 -23.16 -10.58 8.61
C GLN A 230 -21.99 -11.03 9.50
N LYS A 231 -21.87 -12.32 9.82
CA LYS A 231 -20.80 -12.84 10.68
C LYS A 231 -19.44 -12.82 9.99
N PHE A 232 -19.41 -13.17 8.72
CA PHE A 232 -18.16 -13.18 7.94
C PHE A 232 -17.89 -11.85 7.24
N GLY A 233 -18.90 -10.96 7.13
CA GLY A 233 -18.78 -9.62 6.63
C GLY A 233 -18.69 -9.55 5.11
N TYR A 234 -19.30 -10.47 4.38
CA TYR A 234 -19.45 -10.37 2.94
C TYR A 234 -20.40 -9.22 2.57
N TYR A 235 -20.22 -8.64 1.38
CA TYR A 235 -21.13 -7.61 0.89
C TYR A 235 -22.45 -8.24 0.43
N ASP A 236 -22.38 -9.23 -0.47
CA ASP A 236 -23.56 -10.05 -0.85
C ASP A 236 -23.16 -11.51 -1.12
N ILE A 237 -24.17 -12.39 -1.17
CA ILE A 237 -24.05 -13.82 -1.49
C ILE A 237 -25.18 -14.19 -2.44
N PHE A 238 -24.80 -14.80 -3.57
CA PHE A 238 -25.73 -15.12 -4.66
C PHE A 238 -25.76 -16.62 -4.94
N LEU A 239 -26.94 -17.11 -5.33
CA LEU A 239 -27.10 -18.37 -6.01
C LEU A 239 -27.56 -18.09 -7.44
N VAL A 240 -26.81 -18.61 -8.41
CA VAL A 240 -27.05 -18.38 -9.84
C VAL A 240 -27.28 -19.72 -10.52
N ASP A 241 -28.37 -19.85 -11.24
CA ASP A 241 -28.68 -21.04 -12.04
C ASP A 241 -27.69 -21.19 -13.19
N ILE A 242 -27.14 -22.39 -13.36
CA ILE A 242 -26.06 -22.59 -14.34
C ILE A 242 -26.58 -22.60 -15.77
N ASP A 243 -27.81 -23.03 -16.02
CA ASP A 243 -28.38 -23.20 -17.35
C ASP A 243 -28.96 -21.88 -17.87
N SER A 244 -29.65 -21.08 -17.04
CA SER A 244 -30.29 -19.81 -17.40
C SER A 244 -29.43 -18.57 -17.07
N GLY A 245 -28.50 -18.69 -16.12
CA GLY A 245 -27.74 -17.56 -15.58
C GLY A 245 -28.55 -16.67 -14.64
N ASP A 246 -29.79 -17.05 -14.30
CA ASP A 246 -30.62 -16.27 -13.41
C ASP A 246 -30.07 -16.25 -11.98
N ILE A 247 -30.00 -15.08 -11.39
CA ILE A 247 -29.71 -14.90 -9.97
C ILE A 247 -30.97 -15.29 -9.19
N VAL A 248 -31.09 -16.59 -8.92
CA VAL A 248 -32.30 -17.14 -8.27
C VAL A 248 -32.39 -16.77 -6.80
N TYR A 249 -31.30 -16.33 -6.18
CA TYR A 249 -31.27 -15.85 -4.81
C TYR A 249 -30.12 -14.85 -4.62
N SER A 250 -30.34 -13.80 -3.82
CA SER A 250 -29.33 -12.91 -3.26
C SER A 250 -29.68 -12.63 -1.79
N VAL A 251 -28.69 -12.34 -0.95
CA VAL A 251 -28.95 -11.93 0.44
C VAL A 251 -29.39 -10.48 0.46
N PHE A 252 -28.62 -9.57 -0.16
CA PHE A 252 -28.78 -8.12 -0.01
C PHE A 252 -29.92 -7.52 -0.81
N LYS A 253 -30.32 -8.15 -1.94
CA LYS A 253 -31.43 -7.73 -2.79
C LYS A 253 -31.21 -6.35 -3.43
N GLU A 254 -30.10 -6.21 -4.18
CA GLU A 254 -29.82 -5.04 -5.02
C GLU A 254 -30.45 -5.18 -6.43
N LEU A 255 -30.08 -4.30 -7.34
CA LEU A 255 -30.65 -4.22 -8.69
C LEU A 255 -30.38 -5.43 -9.57
N ASP A 256 -29.34 -6.16 -9.28
CA ASP A 256 -28.94 -7.39 -9.96
C ASP A 256 -29.78 -8.61 -9.57
N TYR A 257 -30.42 -8.57 -8.40
CA TYR A 257 -31.28 -9.64 -7.95
C TYR A 257 -32.33 -10.03 -8.99
N SER A 258 -32.46 -11.32 -9.24
CA SER A 258 -33.35 -11.95 -10.23
C SER A 258 -33.10 -11.59 -11.70
N THR A 259 -31.93 -11.04 -12.04
CA THR A 259 -31.52 -10.83 -13.43
C THR A 259 -30.59 -11.96 -13.90
N SER A 260 -30.45 -12.13 -15.23
CA SER A 260 -29.55 -13.15 -15.79
C SER A 260 -28.13 -12.62 -15.99
N LEU A 261 -27.14 -13.45 -15.65
CA LEU A 261 -25.71 -13.20 -15.93
C LEU A 261 -25.26 -13.71 -17.29
N ILE A 262 -26.18 -14.27 -18.10
CA ILE A 262 -25.93 -14.68 -19.49
C ILE A 262 -26.34 -13.58 -20.46
N ASP A 263 -27.55 -13.03 -20.32
CA ASP A 263 -28.13 -12.07 -21.27
C ASP A 263 -28.78 -10.84 -20.61
N GLY A 264 -28.72 -10.74 -19.28
CA GLY A 264 -29.25 -9.62 -18.52
C GLY A 264 -28.29 -8.41 -18.44
N PRO A 265 -28.68 -7.37 -17.70
CA PRO A 265 -27.97 -6.09 -17.68
C PRO A 265 -26.56 -6.17 -17.06
N TYR A 266 -26.22 -7.22 -16.33
CA TYR A 266 -24.92 -7.37 -15.66
C TYR A 266 -24.06 -8.49 -16.29
N ALA A 267 -24.48 -9.07 -17.41
CA ALA A 267 -23.77 -10.14 -18.11
C ALA A 267 -22.35 -9.75 -18.54
N ASP A 268 -22.15 -8.50 -18.97
CA ASP A 268 -20.86 -7.99 -19.45
C ASP A 268 -19.96 -7.40 -18.34
N THR A 269 -20.40 -7.50 -17.07
CA THR A 269 -19.61 -7.04 -15.91
C THR A 269 -18.66 -8.12 -15.42
N ASN A 270 -17.74 -7.77 -14.48
CA ASN A 270 -16.91 -8.76 -13.80
C ASN A 270 -17.75 -9.79 -13.01
N PHE A 271 -18.98 -9.44 -12.59
CA PHE A 271 -19.91 -10.39 -11.98
C PHE A 271 -20.38 -11.47 -12.99
N GLY A 272 -20.77 -11.07 -14.20
CA GLY A 272 -21.06 -12.03 -15.27
C GLY A 272 -19.82 -12.84 -15.68
N GLN A 273 -18.63 -12.24 -15.63
CA GLN A 273 -17.39 -12.94 -15.93
C GLN A 273 -17.10 -14.05 -14.90
N VAL A 274 -17.16 -13.77 -13.61
CA VAL A 274 -16.88 -14.77 -12.56
C VAL A 274 -17.88 -15.94 -12.62
N PHE A 275 -19.15 -15.65 -12.96
CA PHE A 275 -20.15 -16.69 -13.18
C PHE A 275 -19.76 -17.64 -14.33
N ARG A 276 -19.41 -17.07 -15.51
CA ARG A 276 -19.00 -17.87 -16.67
C ARG A 276 -17.75 -18.70 -16.39
N ASP A 277 -16.79 -18.12 -15.70
CA ASP A 277 -15.55 -18.81 -15.34
C ASP A 277 -15.85 -19.97 -14.37
N ALA A 278 -16.62 -19.70 -13.31
CA ALA A 278 -16.99 -20.72 -12.32
C ALA A 278 -17.85 -21.85 -12.90
N ALA A 279 -18.72 -21.56 -13.88
CA ALA A 279 -19.56 -22.57 -14.54
C ALA A 279 -18.75 -23.62 -15.32
N GLN A 280 -17.46 -23.37 -15.60
CA GLN A 280 -16.58 -24.29 -16.30
C GLN A 280 -15.66 -25.09 -15.35
N LEU A 281 -15.70 -24.81 -14.07
CA LEU A 281 -14.81 -25.41 -13.07
C LEU A 281 -15.30 -26.77 -12.59
N GLU A 282 -14.37 -27.55 -12.06
CA GLU A 282 -14.68 -28.79 -11.36
C GLU A 282 -15.08 -28.50 -9.90
N ARG A 283 -15.65 -29.52 -9.24
CA ARG A 283 -15.99 -29.45 -7.81
C ARG A 283 -14.78 -29.08 -6.96
N GLY A 284 -14.94 -28.14 -6.06
CA GLY A 284 -13.89 -27.70 -5.13
C GLY A 284 -12.91 -26.68 -5.71
N GLU A 285 -13.16 -26.19 -6.93
CA GLU A 285 -12.40 -25.09 -7.54
C GLU A 285 -13.12 -23.76 -7.35
N VAL A 286 -12.41 -22.66 -7.53
CA VAL A 286 -12.94 -21.29 -7.44
C VAL A 286 -12.48 -20.45 -8.64
N ALA A 287 -13.37 -19.57 -9.10
CA ALA A 287 -13.05 -18.46 -9.97
C ALA A 287 -12.99 -17.18 -9.13
N PHE A 288 -12.10 -16.27 -9.48
CA PHE A 288 -11.95 -14.98 -8.83
C PHE A 288 -11.74 -13.88 -9.88
N VAL A 289 -12.44 -12.75 -9.72
CA VAL A 289 -12.30 -11.58 -10.59
C VAL A 289 -11.93 -10.35 -9.77
N ASP A 290 -11.06 -9.53 -10.36
CA ASP A 290 -10.57 -8.32 -9.72
C ASP A 290 -11.66 -7.25 -9.57
N PHE A 291 -11.37 -6.22 -8.79
CA PHE A 291 -12.25 -5.08 -8.61
C PHE A 291 -12.53 -4.37 -9.93
N ALA A 292 -13.79 -4.07 -10.16
CA ALA A 292 -14.27 -3.21 -11.22
C ALA A 292 -15.44 -2.37 -10.70
N GLN A 293 -15.69 -1.20 -11.29
CA GLN A 293 -16.86 -0.41 -10.95
C GLN A 293 -18.14 -1.22 -11.18
N TYR A 294 -19.02 -1.22 -10.18
CA TYR A 294 -20.23 -2.03 -10.18
C TYR A 294 -21.46 -1.19 -9.86
N ARG A 295 -22.35 -1.06 -10.83
CA ARG A 295 -23.51 -0.15 -10.74
C ARG A 295 -24.47 -0.47 -9.60
N PRO A 296 -24.84 -1.74 -9.32
CA PRO A 296 -25.70 -2.04 -8.17
C PRO A 296 -25.14 -1.51 -6.86
N SER A 297 -23.81 -1.50 -6.70
CA SER A 297 -23.10 -0.94 -5.54
C SER A 297 -22.71 0.54 -5.72
N TYR A 298 -23.50 1.31 -6.47
CA TYR A 298 -23.32 2.76 -6.71
C TYR A 298 -21.97 3.12 -7.35
N GLU A 299 -21.50 2.34 -8.29
CA GLU A 299 -20.17 2.42 -8.94
C GLU A 299 -19.00 2.23 -7.97
N ALA A 300 -19.25 1.79 -6.73
CA ALA A 300 -18.18 1.33 -5.87
C ALA A 300 -17.52 0.08 -6.50
N PRO A 301 -16.18 -0.03 -6.45
CA PRO A 301 -15.50 -1.21 -6.97
C PRO A 301 -15.96 -2.48 -6.25
N ALA A 302 -16.35 -3.49 -7.00
CA ALA A 302 -16.74 -4.81 -6.51
C ALA A 302 -15.83 -5.90 -7.09
N SER A 303 -15.49 -6.87 -6.28
CA SER A 303 -14.76 -8.08 -6.64
C SER A 303 -15.57 -9.30 -6.20
N PHE A 304 -15.51 -10.37 -6.97
CA PHE A 304 -16.32 -11.56 -6.76
C PHE A 304 -15.46 -12.81 -6.76
N ILE A 305 -15.82 -13.76 -5.87
CA ILE A 305 -15.30 -15.11 -5.86
C ILE A 305 -16.44 -16.10 -5.97
N ALA A 306 -16.27 -17.14 -6.77
CA ALA A 306 -17.33 -18.07 -7.09
C ALA A 306 -16.85 -19.52 -7.08
N SER A 307 -17.75 -20.45 -6.74
CA SER A 307 -17.54 -21.90 -6.84
C SER A 307 -18.80 -22.58 -7.41
N PRO A 308 -18.65 -23.58 -8.28
CA PRO A 308 -19.80 -24.31 -8.80
C PRO A 308 -20.46 -25.17 -7.72
N ILE A 309 -21.79 -25.26 -7.77
CA ILE A 309 -22.62 -26.11 -6.91
C ILE A 309 -22.97 -27.39 -7.67
N PHE A 310 -22.69 -28.53 -7.08
CA PHE A 310 -22.94 -29.82 -7.66
C PHE A 310 -24.00 -30.63 -6.89
N GLU A 311 -25.00 -31.15 -7.60
CA GLU A 311 -25.90 -32.19 -7.11
C GLU A 311 -25.51 -33.53 -7.75
N GLY A 312 -24.93 -34.44 -6.96
CA GLY A 312 -24.27 -35.62 -7.52
C GLY A 312 -23.07 -35.19 -8.37
N ASP A 313 -23.02 -35.64 -9.63
CA ASP A 313 -21.98 -35.30 -10.58
C ASP A 313 -22.38 -34.15 -11.53
N LYS A 314 -23.58 -33.60 -11.39
CA LYS A 314 -24.08 -32.52 -12.24
C LYS A 314 -23.89 -31.17 -11.55
N ALA A 315 -23.24 -30.23 -12.23
CA ALA A 315 -23.26 -28.82 -11.82
C ALA A 315 -24.69 -28.27 -12.04
N THR A 316 -25.27 -27.66 -11.00
CA THR A 316 -26.63 -27.14 -11.02
C THR A 316 -26.72 -25.64 -10.83
N GLY A 317 -25.64 -25.02 -10.34
CA GLY A 317 -25.58 -23.58 -10.12
C GLY A 317 -24.19 -23.13 -9.75
N VAL A 318 -24.07 -21.84 -9.48
CA VAL A 318 -22.85 -21.18 -9.01
C VAL A 318 -23.15 -20.39 -7.74
N LEU A 319 -22.38 -20.63 -6.67
CA LEU A 319 -22.34 -19.79 -5.48
C LEU A 319 -21.33 -18.67 -5.71
N ILE A 320 -21.76 -17.43 -5.50
CA ILE A 320 -20.89 -16.26 -5.67
C ILE A 320 -20.93 -15.40 -4.41
N PHE A 321 -19.74 -15.00 -3.91
CA PHE A 321 -19.60 -14.01 -2.85
C PHE A 321 -19.05 -12.72 -3.42
N GLN A 322 -19.69 -11.60 -3.09
CA GLN A 322 -19.14 -10.26 -3.30
C GLN A 322 -18.29 -9.89 -2.09
N LEU A 323 -17.03 -9.55 -2.35
CA LEU A 323 -16.06 -9.26 -1.30
C LEU A 323 -16.22 -7.84 -0.75
N PRO A 324 -16.09 -7.68 0.58
CA PRO A 324 -16.10 -6.36 1.21
C PRO A 324 -14.75 -5.67 1.04
N LEU A 325 -14.77 -4.39 0.67
CA LEU A 325 -13.56 -3.54 0.58
C LEU A 325 -12.86 -3.39 1.94
N ASP A 326 -13.64 -3.24 3.00
CA ASP A 326 -13.14 -2.94 4.35
C ASP A 326 -12.20 -4.02 4.90
N ARG A 327 -12.41 -5.28 4.55
CA ARG A 327 -11.60 -6.39 5.11
C ARG A 327 -10.16 -6.35 4.62
N ILE A 328 -9.97 -6.08 3.34
CA ILE A 328 -8.64 -5.94 2.74
C ILE A 328 -7.96 -4.69 3.31
N THR A 329 -8.67 -3.55 3.31
CA THR A 329 -8.19 -2.30 3.88
C THR A 329 -7.81 -2.45 5.36
N ASN A 330 -8.61 -3.15 6.18
CA ASN A 330 -8.30 -3.36 7.59
C ASN A 330 -7.00 -4.15 7.81
N VAL A 331 -6.72 -5.16 6.99
CA VAL A 331 -5.44 -5.87 7.04
C VAL A 331 -4.29 -4.92 6.69
N MET A 332 -4.44 -4.09 5.67
CA MET A 332 -3.38 -3.19 5.20
C MET A 332 -3.18 -1.98 6.12
N SER A 333 -4.22 -1.47 6.76
CA SER A 333 -4.20 -0.27 7.61
C SER A 333 -3.54 -0.47 8.97
N GLU A 334 -3.25 -1.71 9.41
CA GLU A 334 -2.47 -1.96 10.62
C GLU A 334 -1.05 -1.40 10.45
N ARG A 335 -0.65 -0.45 11.32
CA ARG A 335 0.57 0.35 11.17
C ARG A 335 1.67 0.06 12.19
N ALA A 336 1.58 -1.05 12.92
CA ALA A 336 2.62 -1.42 13.88
C ALA A 336 4.00 -1.44 13.22
N GLY A 337 4.90 -0.65 13.74
CA GLY A 337 6.28 -0.55 13.25
C GLY A 337 6.51 0.38 12.05
N LEU A 338 5.48 1.04 11.51
CA LEU A 338 5.59 1.92 10.33
C LEU A 338 5.83 3.40 10.66
N GLY A 339 5.87 3.79 11.96
CA GLY A 339 6.12 5.18 12.36
C GLY A 339 4.99 6.15 11.99
N GLY A 340 5.32 7.39 11.74
CA GLY A 340 4.38 8.46 11.40
C GLY A 340 3.99 8.51 9.93
N THR A 341 4.94 8.28 9.04
CA THR A 341 4.78 8.42 7.57
C THR A 341 4.76 7.08 6.83
N GLY A 342 4.86 5.95 7.54
CA GLY A 342 4.85 4.65 6.88
C GLY A 342 3.44 4.15 6.59
N GLU A 343 3.26 3.47 5.47
CA GLU A 343 2.03 2.79 5.07
C GLU A 343 2.30 1.50 4.32
N THR A 344 1.26 0.66 4.19
CA THR A 344 1.24 -0.50 3.30
C THR A 344 -0.02 -0.48 2.47
N TYR A 345 0.09 -0.81 1.19
CA TYR A 345 -1.03 -0.81 0.27
C TYR A 345 -0.87 -1.82 -0.86
N LEU A 346 -1.99 -2.12 -1.51
CA LEU A 346 -2.10 -3.03 -2.65
C LEU A 346 -2.52 -2.27 -3.90
N VAL A 347 -1.94 -2.61 -5.04
CA VAL A 347 -2.21 -1.99 -6.34
C VAL A 347 -2.41 -3.08 -7.40
N GLY A 348 -3.43 -2.92 -8.24
CA GLY A 348 -3.70 -3.82 -9.35
C GLY A 348 -2.88 -3.54 -10.61
N GLN A 349 -3.05 -4.37 -11.64
CA GLN A 349 -2.39 -4.23 -12.94
C GLN A 349 -2.75 -2.92 -13.67
N ASP A 350 -3.88 -2.33 -13.35
CA ASP A 350 -4.36 -1.04 -13.84
C ASP A 350 -3.77 0.16 -13.08
N HIS A 351 -2.88 -0.07 -12.12
CA HIS A 351 -2.30 0.91 -11.18
C HIS A 351 -3.32 1.55 -10.24
N LEU A 352 -4.52 0.98 -10.10
CA LEU A 352 -5.51 1.46 -9.15
C LEU A 352 -5.39 0.72 -7.81
N MET A 353 -5.84 1.38 -6.76
CA MET A 353 -5.74 0.87 -5.39
C MET A 353 -6.59 -0.40 -5.20
N ARG A 354 -6.07 -1.36 -4.43
CA ARG A 354 -6.77 -2.57 -3.96
C ARG A 354 -6.93 -2.58 -2.43
N SER A 355 -6.37 -1.59 -1.77
CA SER A 355 -6.61 -1.21 -0.38
C SER A 355 -6.48 0.30 -0.23
N ASP A 356 -7.11 0.89 0.77
CA ASP A 356 -7.03 2.32 0.98
C ASP A 356 -5.64 2.74 1.47
N SER A 357 -5.14 3.87 0.95
CA SER A 357 -4.00 4.56 1.51
C SER A 357 -4.35 5.19 2.86
N TYR A 358 -3.39 5.13 3.76
CA TYR A 358 -3.46 5.87 5.02
C TYR A 358 -3.06 7.35 4.85
N LEU A 359 -2.11 7.63 3.98
CA LEU A 359 -1.52 8.97 3.82
C LEU A 359 -2.35 9.87 2.91
N ASP A 360 -3.07 9.31 1.94
CA ASP A 360 -3.99 10.07 1.07
C ASP A 360 -5.38 9.43 1.01
N PRO A 361 -6.21 9.63 2.04
CA PRO A 361 -7.59 9.12 2.06
C PRO A 361 -8.54 9.87 1.12
N VAL A 362 -8.07 10.88 0.40
CA VAL A 362 -8.89 11.69 -0.50
C VAL A 362 -8.88 11.10 -1.92
N ASN A 363 -7.70 10.80 -2.47
CA ASN A 363 -7.55 10.34 -3.85
C ASN A 363 -7.22 8.85 -3.95
N HIS A 364 -6.54 8.29 -2.94
CA HIS A 364 -5.98 6.94 -2.96
C HIS A 364 -6.70 5.96 -2.02
N THR A 365 -8.02 6.14 -1.79
CA THR A 365 -8.88 5.02 -1.39
C THR A 365 -9.23 4.16 -2.60
N VAL A 366 -9.64 2.90 -2.40
CA VAL A 366 -10.09 2.04 -3.51
C VAL A 366 -11.21 2.75 -4.29
N ILE A 367 -12.23 3.27 -3.60
CA ILE A 367 -13.36 3.97 -4.24
C ILE A 367 -12.90 5.22 -5.00
N ALA A 368 -12.06 6.06 -4.40
CA ALA A 368 -11.60 7.30 -5.04
C ALA A 368 -10.71 7.01 -6.25
N SER A 369 -9.83 6.02 -6.14
CA SER A 369 -8.92 5.58 -7.19
C SER A 369 -9.70 5.12 -8.44
N PHE A 370 -10.72 4.28 -8.28
CA PHE A 370 -11.56 3.83 -9.39
C PHE A 370 -12.48 4.93 -9.93
N ARG A 371 -12.93 5.86 -9.08
CA ARG A 371 -13.79 6.98 -9.50
C ARG A 371 -13.02 8.02 -10.32
N ASN A 372 -11.78 8.28 -10.00
CA ASN A 372 -10.90 9.20 -10.71
C ASN A 372 -9.50 8.61 -10.92
N PRO A 373 -9.33 7.74 -11.93
CA PRO A 373 -8.05 7.08 -12.19
C PRO A 373 -6.88 8.02 -12.49
N GLU A 374 -7.16 9.26 -12.94
CA GLU A 374 -6.09 10.23 -13.22
C GLU A 374 -5.44 10.75 -11.94
N LEU A 375 -6.22 10.95 -10.88
CA LEU A 375 -5.72 11.44 -9.59
C LEU A 375 -5.40 10.31 -8.60
N GLY A 376 -6.09 9.17 -8.72
CA GLY A 376 -6.01 8.07 -7.77
C GLY A 376 -5.14 6.90 -8.22
N ASN A 377 -4.37 7.02 -9.31
CA ASN A 377 -3.43 5.97 -9.67
C ASN A 377 -2.18 6.02 -8.79
N ALA A 378 -1.68 4.85 -8.42
CA ALA A 378 -0.46 4.68 -7.65
C ALA A 378 0.71 4.22 -8.54
N ARG A 379 0.86 4.81 -9.73
CA ARG A 379 1.94 4.47 -10.65
C ARG A 379 3.27 5.02 -10.15
N THR A 380 4.07 4.14 -9.57
CA THR A 380 5.44 4.43 -9.12
C THR A 380 6.41 3.39 -9.66
N GLU A 381 7.70 3.69 -9.62
CA GLU A 381 8.73 2.72 -10.04
C GLU A 381 8.64 1.40 -9.24
N ALA A 382 8.34 1.45 -7.95
CA ALA A 382 8.22 0.25 -7.12
C ALA A 382 6.99 -0.59 -7.50
N VAL A 383 5.86 0.05 -7.83
CA VAL A 383 4.66 -0.63 -8.34
C VAL A 383 4.96 -1.32 -9.66
N ASP A 384 5.59 -0.62 -10.61
CA ASP A 384 5.94 -1.20 -11.91
C ASP A 384 6.87 -2.41 -11.79
N LEU A 385 7.88 -2.34 -10.90
CA LEU A 385 8.79 -3.46 -10.60
C LEU A 385 8.05 -4.66 -9.97
N ALA A 386 7.16 -4.39 -8.99
CA ALA A 386 6.38 -5.44 -8.34
C ALA A 386 5.44 -6.13 -9.33
N LEU A 387 4.73 -5.38 -10.18
CA LEU A 387 3.85 -5.92 -11.22
C LEU A 387 4.62 -6.67 -12.32
N ALA A 388 5.90 -6.34 -12.53
CA ALA A 388 6.81 -7.10 -13.39
C ALA A 388 7.35 -8.39 -12.74
N GLY A 389 6.95 -8.72 -11.51
CA GLY A 389 7.36 -9.91 -10.78
C GLY A 389 8.62 -9.73 -9.92
N GLU A 390 9.13 -8.52 -9.76
CA GLU A 390 10.33 -8.24 -8.98
C GLU A 390 10.00 -7.95 -7.52
N SER A 391 10.92 -8.33 -6.63
CA SER A 391 10.85 -7.99 -5.20
C SER A 391 12.13 -7.29 -4.78
N GLY A 392 12.02 -6.26 -3.94
CA GLY A 392 13.20 -5.54 -3.50
C GLY A 392 12.90 -4.42 -2.51
N THR A 393 13.95 -3.61 -2.29
CA THR A 393 13.87 -2.35 -1.56
C THR A 393 14.57 -1.27 -2.35
N LYS A 394 13.96 -0.09 -2.44
CA LYS A 394 14.50 1.04 -3.20
C LYS A 394 14.02 2.37 -2.61
N VAL A 395 14.84 3.40 -2.76
CA VAL A 395 14.37 4.78 -2.56
C VAL A 395 13.77 5.25 -3.86
N ILE A 396 12.50 5.65 -3.82
CA ILE A 396 11.71 6.11 -4.98
C ILE A 396 10.96 7.40 -4.63
N ILE A 397 10.31 7.99 -5.60
CA ILE A 397 9.28 9.00 -5.39
C ILE A 397 7.93 8.28 -5.35
N ASP A 398 7.17 8.48 -4.27
CA ASP A 398 5.83 7.90 -4.11
C ASP A 398 4.78 8.60 -5.00
N TYR A 399 3.53 8.11 -4.96
CA TYR A 399 2.42 8.67 -5.72
C TYR A 399 2.01 10.09 -5.26
N ASN A 400 2.48 10.55 -4.07
CA ASN A 400 2.30 11.91 -3.54
C ASN A 400 3.47 12.85 -3.84
N GLY A 401 4.52 12.35 -4.52
CA GLY A 401 5.72 13.13 -4.86
C GLY A 401 6.78 13.20 -3.77
N ASN A 402 6.70 12.37 -2.71
CA ASN A 402 7.67 12.35 -1.62
C ASN A 402 8.74 11.29 -1.87
N PRO A 403 10.01 11.54 -1.44
CA PRO A 403 11.03 10.51 -1.43
C PRO A 403 10.77 9.51 -0.29
N VAL A 404 10.52 8.25 -0.65
CA VAL A 404 10.25 7.15 0.28
C VAL A 404 11.22 6.01 0.11
N LEU A 405 11.50 5.30 1.20
CA LEU A 405 12.05 3.96 1.16
C LEU A 405 10.87 3.02 0.94
N SER A 406 10.89 2.29 -0.18
CA SER A 406 9.85 1.34 -0.56
C SER A 406 10.39 -0.09 -0.51
N ALA A 407 9.66 -0.99 0.14
CA ALA A 407 9.81 -2.43 0.04
C ALA A 407 8.62 -2.97 -0.77
N TYR A 408 8.89 -3.56 -1.92
CA TYR A 408 7.87 -3.99 -2.87
C TYR A 408 8.01 -5.48 -3.22
N SER A 409 6.90 -6.10 -3.57
CA SER A 409 6.87 -7.46 -4.10
C SER A 409 5.59 -7.73 -4.89
N PRO A 410 5.61 -8.68 -5.84
CA PRO A 410 4.39 -9.21 -6.42
C PRO A 410 3.59 -9.95 -5.35
N TYR A 411 2.28 -9.91 -5.51
CA TYR A 411 1.34 -10.67 -4.71
C TYR A 411 0.32 -11.36 -5.61
N ASN A 412 0.40 -12.69 -5.71
CA ASN A 412 -0.59 -13.48 -6.43
C ASN A 412 -1.80 -13.72 -5.54
N VAL A 413 -2.97 -13.28 -6.00
CA VAL A 413 -4.25 -13.47 -5.33
C VAL A 413 -5.16 -14.29 -6.22
N LEU A 414 -5.29 -15.59 -5.93
CA LEU A 414 -6.17 -16.52 -6.63
C LEU A 414 -6.01 -16.47 -8.18
N GLY A 415 -4.78 -16.30 -8.65
CA GLY A 415 -4.43 -16.23 -10.07
C GLY A 415 -4.27 -14.82 -10.65
N LEU A 416 -4.62 -13.77 -9.90
CA LEU A 416 -4.37 -12.37 -10.27
C LEU A 416 -3.06 -11.87 -9.65
N GLU A 417 -2.35 -11.01 -10.37
CA GLU A 417 -1.12 -10.39 -9.89
C GLU A 417 -1.37 -8.95 -9.45
N TRP A 418 -1.13 -8.67 -8.17
CA TRP A 418 -1.11 -7.34 -7.57
C TRP A 418 0.29 -6.96 -7.13
N ALA A 419 0.54 -5.67 -6.94
CA ALA A 419 1.72 -5.15 -6.25
C ALA A 419 1.40 -4.94 -4.77
N LEU A 420 2.28 -5.41 -3.89
CA LEU A 420 2.24 -5.14 -2.45
C LEU A 420 3.44 -4.26 -2.07
N LEU A 421 3.16 -3.12 -1.48
CA LEU A 421 4.13 -2.13 -1.08
C LEU A 421 4.08 -1.86 0.43
N SER A 422 5.27 -1.62 1.00
CA SER A 422 5.43 -1.00 2.32
C SER A 422 6.40 0.14 2.16
N GLU A 423 5.99 1.34 2.54
CA GLU A 423 6.73 2.58 2.30
C GLU A 423 6.83 3.42 3.56
N ILE A 424 7.91 4.22 3.67
CA ILE A 424 8.12 5.18 4.73
C ILE A 424 8.97 6.33 4.19
N ASN A 425 8.71 7.57 4.58
CA ASN A 425 9.52 8.71 4.17
C ASN A 425 11.00 8.50 4.53
N VAL A 426 11.89 8.83 3.58
CA VAL A 426 13.35 8.71 3.75
C VAL A 426 13.82 9.48 4.99
N ALA A 427 13.25 10.67 5.23
CA ALA A 427 13.57 11.49 6.39
C ALA A 427 13.25 10.78 7.72
N GLU A 428 12.19 9.98 7.79
CA GLU A 428 11.83 9.22 8.99
C GLU A 428 12.59 7.89 9.06
N ALA A 429 12.76 7.20 7.92
CA ALA A 429 13.38 5.88 7.86
C ALA A 429 14.83 5.87 8.40
N PHE A 430 15.56 6.96 8.19
CA PHE A 430 16.99 7.06 8.52
C PHE A 430 17.29 7.90 9.77
N VAL A 431 16.25 8.38 10.48
CA VAL A 431 16.47 9.00 11.79
C VAL A 431 16.72 7.91 12.83
N PRO A 432 17.88 7.91 13.52
CA PRO A 432 18.09 7.01 14.63
C PRO A 432 16.99 7.19 15.68
N HIS A 433 16.43 6.09 16.19
CA HIS A 433 15.53 6.13 17.34
C HIS A 433 16.38 6.43 18.59
N VAL A 434 16.69 7.68 18.80
CA VAL A 434 17.42 8.17 19.99
C VAL A 434 16.37 8.66 20.98
N GLU A 435 16.27 8.00 22.12
CA GLU A 435 15.40 8.45 23.22
C GLU A 435 16.09 9.54 24.04
N GLY A 436 15.35 10.61 24.36
CA GLY A 436 15.80 11.66 25.28
C GLY A 436 16.45 12.89 24.62
N ALA A 437 17.41 13.52 25.31
CA ALA A 437 18.04 14.80 24.93
C ALA A 437 18.75 14.79 23.56
N GLU A 438 19.13 13.63 23.05
CA GLU A 438 19.71 13.46 21.71
C GLU A 438 18.67 13.65 20.62
N LYS A 439 17.39 13.30 20.86
CA LYS A 439 16.28 13.51 19.90
C LYS A 439 16.07 15.00 19.62
N ASP A 440 16.15 15.84 20.64
CA ASP A 440 16.02 17.29 20.49
C ASP A 440 17.20 17.91 19.76
N TYR A 441 18.39 17.38 19.96
CA TYR A 441 19.59 17.80 19.21
C TYR A 441 19.49 17.45 17.72
N TYR A 442 19.04 16.23 17.39
CA TYR A 442 18.85 15.77 16.01
C TYR A 442 17.75 16.53 15.30
N ASN A 443 16.60 16.74 15.93
CA ASN A 443 15.50 17.51 15.35
C ASN A 443 15.91 18.97 15.07
N ASN A 444 16.63 19.59 15.99
CA ASN A 444 17.18 20.94 15.80
C ASN A 444 18.25 21.01 14.70
N TYR A 445 19.02 19.93 14.49
CA TYR A 445 20.00 19.85 13.42
C TYR A 445 19.34 19.72 12.05
N ILE A 446 18.32 18.87 11.92
CA ILE A 446 17.56 18.70 10.66
C ILE A 446 16.77 19.98 10.31
N GLU A 447 16.14 20.62 11.31
CA GLU A 447 15.41 21.89 11.09
C GLU A 447 16.34 23.03 10.63
N LYS A 448 17.61 22.99 11.01
CA LYS A 448 18.59 24.03 10.71
C LYS A 448 19.40 23.78 9.43
N TYR A 449 19.57 22.54 9.01
CA TYR A 449 20.51 22.15 7.94
C TYR A 449 19.92 21.14 6.93
N GLY A 450 18.68 20.60 7.11
CA GLY A 450 17.91 19.82 6.17
C GLY A 450 17.06 20.71 5.29
#